data_dac876424f7238d6e3663b42997c605d
#
_entry.id   dac876424f7238d6e3663b42997c605d
#
_cell.length_a   1.000
_cell.length_b   1.000
_cell.length_c   1.000
_cell.angle_alpha   90.00
_cell.angle_beta   90.00
_cell.angle_gamma   90.00
#
_symmetry.space_group_name_H-M   'P 1'
#
loop_
_entity.id
_entity.type
_entity.pdbx_description
1 polymer ?
#
loop_
_entity_poly.entity_id
_entity_poly.type
_entity_poly.pdbx_seq_one_letter_code
_entity_poly.pdbx_strand_id
1 'polypeptide(L)'
;MISKFSVKKPYTVIVAVVLVIILGIVSFTKMTTDLLPSMELPYAIVMTTYQGASPETVETTVTKPVEQSMATISNIKEVNSISSENMSMVILEFEGDTDMNAVSLDMREKLDMIKGYWPDEVGNPTIMKLNPDMMPVMVTAMDSDKLSNTELSELINDKIAPSLEAVDGVASVSSTGLVTEQINAIISEKKINKLNEKIEKALNGQFDEAQNKIDQARAQMESGKNTLDAQRTKANTQLAKAQTALTDGQLSLAQKEVQVTSSITNLKVQKQSLQTSLKTLKKQIAKMEEQAKQVPDAATKMQLAAQIEELKKQETTAKSSIKALDKNLKTLNNALKQIKKGKKTINSKLTQFNVQSATATQKMNDGEIKLAQGEAQLNSSQQQLDSSKEQAKEAANIKNKLTVANVKALLTAQNFEMPAGYISEGNTQYLVRVGDKVTNQKDLANMELLDLGIKGIPPVKLCDVADVAIVDNSADTYCRVNGNNGVVLTVQKQNNYSTADVADKVAAKMKTLTKENKGFHYVNIMDQGVYIDMVTGSVIQNLLMGAILAVFILLLFLKDVRPTIVIACSIPLSVIFAVVLMYFTGITLNVISLSGLALGVGMLVDNSIVVIENIYRLRKEGVPVKEA
;
A
#
# COMPACT_ATOMS: atom_id res chain seq x y z
N MET A 1 -50.64 -0.36 -23.83
CA MET A 1 -49.97 -0.22 -25.14
C MET A 1 -48.94 -1.32 -25.40
N ILE A 2 -48.16 -1.79 -24.43
CA ILE A 2 -47.15 -2.86 -24.59
C ILE A 2 -47.79 -4.18 -25.06
N SER A 3 -48.86 -4.63 -24.39
CA SER A 3 -49.59 -5.86 -24.77
C SER A 3 -50.13 -5.81 -26.20
N LYS A 4 -50.77 -4.68 -26.61
CA LYS A 4 -51.20 -4.49 -28.02
C LYS A 4 -50.07 -4.52 -29.03
N PHE A 5 -48.87 -3.94 -28.68
CA PHE A 5 -47.68 -3.98 -29.52
C PHE A 5 -47.16 -5.42 -29.62
N SER A 6 -47.08 -6.12 -28.48
CA SER A 6 -46.59 -7.51 -28.42
C SER A 6 -47.45 -8.45 -29.26
N VAL A 7 -48.75 -8.31 -29.17
CA VAL A 7 -49.70 -9.12 -29.96
C VAL A 7 -49.66 -8.77 -31.43
N LYS A 8 -49.49 -7.49 -31.80
CA LYS A 8 -49.40 -7.05 -33.22
C LYS A 8 -48.08 -7.35 -33.89
N LYS A 9 -46.95 -7.36 -33.11
CA LYS A 9 -45.60 -7.57 -33.63
C LYS A 9 -44.84 -8.65 -32.84
N PRO A 10 -45.29 -9.91 -32.85
CA PRO A 10 -44.73 -10.97 -32.02
C PRO A 10 -43.25 -11.24 -32.38
N TYR A 11 -42.87 -11.16 -33.62
CA TYR A 11 -41.47 -11.37 -34.07
C TYR A 11 -40.52 -10.34 -33.47
N THR A 12 -40.94 -9.07 -33.37
CA THR A 12 -40.11 -8.02 -32.73
C THR A 12 -39.86 -8.31 -31.24
N VAL A 13 -40.90 -8.83 -30.55
CA VAL A 13 -40.77 -9.22 -29.14
C VAL A 13 -39.84 -10.43 -28.99
N ILE A 14 -39.96 -11.43 -29.87
CA ILE A 14 -39.07 -12.60 -29.87
C ILE A 14 -37.61 -12.16 -30.06
N VAL A 15 -37.35 -11.28 -31.04
CA VAL A 15 -36.00 -10.75 -31.30
C VAL A 15 -35.48 -10.00 -30.05
N ALA A 16 -36.32 -9.18 -29.43
CA ALA A 16 -35.94 -8.48 -28.18
C ALA A 16 -35.61 -9.45 -27.06
N VAL A 17 -36.40 -10.51 -26.88
CA VAL A 17 -36.12 -11.55 -25.86
C VAL A 17 -34.82 -12.28 -26.17
N VAL A 18 -34.58 -12.68 -27.43
CA VAL A 18 -33.32 -13.32 -27.82
C VAL A 18 -32.12 -12.39 -27.56
N LEU A 19 -32.26 -11.11 -27.86
CA LEU A 19 -31.22 -10.12 -27.59
C LEU A 19 -30.94 -10.00 -26.10
N VAL A 20 -31.97 -9.98 -25.26
CA VAL A 20 -31.83 -9.98 -23.77
C VAL A 20 -31.13 -11.24 -23.30
N ILE A 21 -31.45 -12.40 -23.86
CA ILE A 21 -30.79 -13.67 -23.51
C ILE A 21 -29.31 -13.62 -23.84
N ILE A 22 -28.97 -13.18 -25.09
CA ILE A 22 -27.56 -13.05 -25.51
C ILE A 22 -26.80 -12.06 -24.61
N LEU A 23 -27.37 -10.87 -24.41
CA LEU A 23 -26.77 -9.87 -23.53
C LEU A 23 -26.65 -10.40 -22.10
N GLY A 24 -27.63 -11.17 -21.62
CA GLY A 24 -27.60 -11.74 -20.30
C GLY A 24 -26.48 -12.75 -20.10
N ILE A 25 -26.27 -13.63 -21.08
CA ILE A 25 -25.15 -14.59 -21.03
C ILE A 25 -23.81 -13.82 -21.03
N VAL A 26 -23.66 -12.83 -21.90
CA VAL A 26 -22.45 -11.99 -21.95
C VAL A 26 -22.27 -11.23 -20.64
N SER A 27 -23.35 -10.65 -20.09
CA SER A 27 -23.29 -9.92 -18.82
C SER A 27 -22.88 -10.83 -17.68
N PHE A 28 -23.50 -12.00 -17.57
CA PHE A 28 -23.19 -12.96 -16.50
C PHE A 28 -21.73 -13.43 -16.55
N THR A 29 -21.18 -13.65 -17.74
CA THR A 29 -19.78 -14.09 -17.89
C THR A 29 -18.76 -12.96 -17.71
N LYS A 30 -19.21 -11.70 -17.77
CA LYS A 30 -18.35 -10.52 -17.65
C LYS A 30 -18.52 -9.76 -16.34
N MET A 31 -19.49 -10.15 -15.52
CA MET A 31 -19.69 -9.51 -14.21
C MET A 31 -18.60 -9.90 -13.22
N THR A 32 -18.15 -8.92 -12.47
CA THR A 32 -17.23 -9.14 -11.35
C THR A 32 -17.97 -9.75 -10.17
N THR A 33 -17.34 -10.71 -9.52
CA THR A 33 -17.84 -11.36 -8.31
C THR A 33 -17.02 -10.94 -7.12
N ASP A 34 -17.71 -10.40 -6.10
CA ASP A 34 -17.13 -9.94 -4.86
C ASP A 34 -17.92 -10.46 -3.66
N LEU A 35 -17.33 -10.51 -2.48
CA LEU A 35 -18.04 -10.96 -1.28
C LEU A 35 -19.09 -9.93 -0.87
N LEU A 36 -18.70 -8.68 -0.80
CA LEU A 36 -19.53 -7.54 -0.44
C LEU A 36 -19.54 -6.53 -1.59
N PRO A 37 -20.58 -5.72 -1.73
CA PRO A 37 -20.55 -4.59 -2.63
C PRO A 37 -19.46 -3.61 -2.18
N SER A 38 -18.89 -2.86 -3.11
CA SER A 38 -18.03 -1.73 -2.78
C SER A 38 -18.86 -0.71 -1.99
N MET A 39 -18.62 -0.60 -0.72
CA MET A 39 -19.28 0.32 0.20
C MET A 39 -18.25 1.10 1.00
N GLU A 40 -18.50 2.37 1.20
CA GLU A 40 -17.74 3.15 2.14
C GLU A 40 -18.32 2.90 3.55
N LEU A 41 -17.51 2.30 4.41
CA LEU A 41 -17.90 2.17 5.82
C LEU A 41 -17.76 3.53 6.49
N PRO A 42 -18.70 3.91 7.38
CA PRO A 42 -18.65 5.21 8.06
C PRO A 42 -17.63 5.20 9.21
N TYR A 43 -16.43 4.69 8.94
CA TYR A 43 -15.33 4.60 9.89
C TYR A 43 -14.05 5.19 9.32
N ALA A 44 -13.36 5.97 10.13
CA ALA A 44 -12.00 6.42 9.84
C ALA A 44 -11.10 6.20 11.05
N ILE A 45 -9.84 5.91 10.78
CA ILE A 45 -8.81 5.73 11.80
C ILE A 45 -7.71 6.76 11.57
N VAL A 46 -7.35 7.48 12.63
CA VAL A 46 -6.19 8.36 12.65
C VAL A 46 -5.09 7.66 13.45
N MET A 47 -3.97 7.37 12.79
CA MET A 47 -2.80 6.78 13.41
C MET A 47 -1.68 7.80 13.46
N THR A 48 -1.03 7.96 14.61
CA THR A 48 0.10 8.88 14.80
C THR A 48 1.16 8.17 15.63
N THR A 49 2.40 8.19 15.15
CA THR A 49 3.54 7.62 15.87
C THR A 49 4.20 8.69 16.76
N TYR A 50 4.64 8.28 17.93
CA TYR A 50 5.44 9.12 18.84
C TYR A 50 6.53 8.26 19.48
N GLN A 51 7.67 8.15 18.79
CA GLN A 51 8.75 7.24 19.18
C GLN A 51 9.35 7.59 20.57
N GLY A 52 9.51 6.58 21.40
CA GLY A 52 10.09 6.71 22.76
C GLY A 52 9.11 7.23 23.81
N ALA A 53 7.84 7.48 23.47
CA ALA A 53 6.86 8.01 24.39
C ALA A 53 6.07 6.90 25.10
N SER A 54 5.85 7.08 26.41
CA SER A 54 4.95 6.21 27.19
C SER A 54 3.49 6.39 26.77
N PRO A 55 2.60 5.43 27.03
CA PRO A 55 1.17 5.55 26.71
C PRO A 55 0.52 6.82 27.27
N GLU A 56 0.89 7.25 28.48
CA GLU A 56 0.36 8.47 29.11
C GLU A 56 0.84 9.74 28.39
N THR A 57 2.08 9.73 27.91
CA THR A 57 2.64 10.84 27.13
C THR A 57 1.97 10.90 25.77
N VAL A 58 1.78 9.75 25.11
CA VAL A 58 1.04 9.65 23.84
C VAL A 58 -0.40 10.15 24.01
N GLU A 59 -1.08 9.73 25.08
CA GLU A 59 -2.44 10.17 25.38
C GLU A 59 -2.55 11.69 25.50
N THR A 60 -1.70 12.28 26.34
CA THR A 60 -1.80 13.71 26.67
C THR A 60 -1.35 14.60 25.52
N THR A 61 -0.30 14.21 24.80
CA THR A 61 0.32 15.05 23.76
C THR A 61 -0.34 14.88 22.40
N VAL A 62 -0.80 13.68 22.06
CA VAL A 62 -1.30 13.36 20.73
C VAL A 62 -2.77 12.96 20.75
N THR A 63 -3.13 11.95 21.54
CA THR A 63 -4.47 11.34 21.46
C THR A 63 -5.56 12.32 21.84
N LYS A 64 -5.49 12.98 22.99
CA LYS A 64 -6.49 13.95 23.44
C LYS A 64 -6.67 15.15 22.50
N PRO A 65 -5.62 15.81 22.00
CA PRO A 65 -5.76 16.86 20.99
C PRO A 65 -6.43 16.35 19.71
N VAL A 66 -6.11 15.13 19.25
CA VAL A 66 -6.76 14.54 18.07
C VAL A 66 -8.23 14.26 18.34
N GLU A 67 -8.58 13.62 19.46
CA GLU A 67 -9.97 13.37 19.85
C GLU A 67 -10.79 14.65 19.88
N GLN A 68 -10.29 15.66 20.57
CA GLN A 68 -10.98 16.97 20.71
C GLN A 68 -11.19 17.63 19.35
N SER A 69 -10.21 17.57 18.48
CA SER A 69 -10.29 18.14 17.15
C SER A 69 -11.26 17.33 16.27
N MET A 70 -11.18 16.02 16.29
CA MET A 70 -12.02 15.13 15.49
C MET A 70 -13.48 15.14 15.96
N ALA A 71 -13.75 15.26 17.26
CA ALA A 71 -15.10 15.31 17.82
C ALA A 71 -15.93 16.51 17.32
N THR A 72 -15.29 17.50 16.69
CA THR A 72 -15.99 18.67 16.12
C THR A 72 -16.33 18.50 14.63
N ILE A 73 -16.06 17.34 14.04
CA ILE A 73 -16.40 17.05 12.65
C ILE A 73 -17.89 16.73 12.53
N SER A 74 -18.49 17.18 11.43
CA SER A 74 -19.92 16.93 11.19
C SER A 74 -20.21 15.43 11.04
N ASN A 75 -21.39 15.03 11.49
CA ASN A 75 -21.90 13.66 11.42
C ASN A 75 -21.06 12.62 12.20
N ILE A 76 -20.23 13.07 13.14
CA ILE A 76 -19.52 12.14 14.01
C ILE A 76 -20.51 11.54 15.02
N LYS A 77 -20.44 10.22 15.17
CA LYS A 77 -21.29 9.45 16.07
C LYS A 77 -20.53 9.05 17.34
N GLU A 78 -19.31 8.54 17.17
CA GLU A 78 -18.49 8.06 18.27
C GLU A 78 -17.01 8.26 17.97
N VAL A 79 -16.23 8.57 19.03
CA VAL A 79 -14.78 8.68 18.99
C VAL A 79 -14.21 7.74 20.03
N ASN A 80 -13.45 6.75 19.58
CA ASN A 80 -12.71 5.82 20.43
C ASN A 80 -11.21 5.99 20.20
N SER A 81 -10.41 5.77 21.22
CA SER A 81 -8.97 5.88 21.07
C SER A 81 -8.20 4.81 21.83
N ILE A 82 -6.99 4.55 21.34
CA ILE A 82 -6.02 3.64 21.95
C ILE A 82 -4.68 4.38 21.98
N SER A 83 -4.16 4.60 23.19
CA SER A 83 -2.82 5.12 23.39
C SER A 83 -1.92 3.98 23.83
N SER A 84 -0.95 3.64 22.99
CA SER A 84 0.05 2.60 23.24
C SER A 84 1.42 3.22 23.34
N GLU A 85 2.41 2.45 23.79
CA GLU A 85 3.80 2.85 23.67
C GLU A 85 4.14 3.15 22.22
N ASN A 86 4.69 4.32 21.95
CA ASN A 86 5.08 4.83 20.63
C ASN A 86 3.95 5.15 19.64
N MET A 87 2.67 4.95 19.96
CA MET A 87 1.59 5.10 18.97
C MET A 87 0.26 5.56 19.58
N SER A 88 -0.39 6.49 18.90
CA SER A 88 -1.79 6.88 19.09
C SER A 88 -2.64 6.34 17.95
N MET A 89 -3.81 5.78 18.27
CA MET A 89 -4.82 5.38 17.31
C MET A 89 -6.17 5.96 17.74
N VAL A 90 -6.80 6.78 16.90
CA VAL A 90 -8.12 7.34 17.15
C VAL A 90 -9.07 6.80 16.08
N ILE A 91 -10.11 6.12 16.52
CA ILE A 91 -11.12 5.47 15.69
C ILE A 91 -12.38 6.32 15.73
N LEU A 92 -12.85 6.72 14.58
CA LEU A 92 -13.99 7.60 14.39
C LEU A 92 -15.12 6.84 13.71
N GLU A 93 -16.30 6.84 14.31
CA GLU A 93 -17.53 6.35 13.72
C GLU A 93 -18.39 7.54 13.31
N PHE A 94 -18.91 7.50 12.09
CA PHE A 94 -19.80 8.53 11.53
C PHE A 94 -21.21 7.96 11.28
N GLU A 95 -22.18 8.85 11.07
CA GLU A 95 -23.51 8.45 10.64
C GLU A 95 -23.47 7.77 9.26
N GLY A 96 -24.38 6.83 9.03
CA GLY A 96 -24.31 5.91 7.89
C GLY A 96 -24.47 6.55 6.50
N ASP A 97 -24.98 7.78 6.43
CA ASP A 97 -25.15 8.55 5.19
C ASP A 97 -24.03 9.58 4.94
N THR A 98 -22.98 9.54 5.73
CA THR A 98 -21.87 10.49 5.70
C THR A 98 -20.99 10.31 4.46
N ASP A 99 -20.71 11.40 3.76
CA ASP A 99 -19.69 11.42 2.70
C ASP A 99 -18.30 11.35 3.31
N MET A 100 -17.75 10.15 3.37
CA MET A 100 -16.43 9.88 3.95
C MET A 100 -15.28 10.57 3.21
N ASN A 101 -15.49 11.05 1.99
CA ASN A 101 -14.46 11.79 1.25
C ASN A 101 -14.43 13.26 1.69
N ALA A 102 -15.58 13.87 1.87
CA ALA A 102 -15.70 15.21 2.43
C ALA A 102 -15.13 15.24 3.86
N VAL A 103 -15.56 14.30 4.70
CA VAL A 103 -15.06 14.16 6.08
C VAL A 103 -13.54 13.98 6.13
N SER A 104 -12.96 13.18 5.23
CA SER A 104 -11.50 12.98 5.22
C SER A 104 -10.72 14.25 4.89
N LEU A 105 -11.31 15.19 4.15
CA LEU A 105 -10.73 16.51 3.92
C LEU A 105 -10.79 17.36 5.17
N ASP A 106 -11.94 17.38 5.84
CA ASP A 106 -12.12 18.09 7.11
C ASP A 106 -11.18 17.57 8.20
N MET A 107 -11.06 16.23 8.30
CA MET A 107 -10.11 15.59 9.23
C MET A 107 -8.68 16.07 8.97
N ARG A 108 -8.28 16.11 7.70
CA ARG A 108 -6.92 16.53 7.32
C ARG A 108 -6.67 17.99 7.68
N GLU A 109 -7.62 18.86 7.39
CA GLU A 109 -7.53 20.28 7.75
C GLU A 109 -7.36 20.46 9.26
N LYS A 110 -8.19 19.76 10.05
CA LYS A 110 -8.12 19.82 11.51
C LYS A 110 -6.83 19.23 12.08
N LEU A 111 -6.32 18.14 11.52
CA LEU A 111 -5.04 17.55 11.92
C LEU A 111 -3.87 18.46 11.59
N ASP A 112 -3.90 19.12 10.44
CA ASP A 112 -2.85 20.09 10.06
C ASP A 112 -2.82 21.30 11.00
N MET A 113 -3.96 21.72 11.55
CA MET A 113 -4.02 22.79 12.55
C MET A 113 -3.39 22.40 13.89
N ILE A 114 -3.59 21.17 14.35
CA ILE A 114 -3.05 20.73 15.67
C ILE A 114 -1.61 20.26 15.58
N LYS A 115 -1.18 19.78 14.43
CA LYS A 115 0.18 19.27 14.19
C LYS A 115 1.27 20.31 14.48
N GLY A 116 0.99 21.58 14.27
CA GLY A 116 1.93 22.67 14.55
C GLY A 116 2.28 22.85 16.02
N TYR A 117 1.55 22.21 16.92
CA TYR A 117 1.77 22.28 18.36
C TYR A 117 2.48 21.03 18.92
N TRP A 118 2.75 20.03 18.08
CA TRP A 118 3.40 18.78 18.51
C TRP A 118 4.91 18.90 18.54
N PRO A 119 5.58 18.17 19.44
CA PRO A 119 7.02 17.98 19.41
C PRO A 119 7.50 17.40 18.06
N ASP A 120 8.76 17.68 17.71
CA ASP A 120 9.36 17.21 16.45
C ASP A 120 9.44 15.68 16.34
N GLU A 121 9.45 14.97 17.49
CA GLU A 121 9.47 13.51 17.57
C GLU A 121 8.13 12.87 17.23
N VAL A 122 7.04 13.63 17.19
CA VAL A 122 5.72 13.13 16.79
C VAL A 122 5.64 13.02 15.28
N GLY A 123 5.36 11.83 14.82
CA GLY A 123 5.20 11.53 13.39
C GLY A 123 3.95 12.18 12.81
N ASN A 124 3.85 12.16 11.48
CA ASN A 124 2.68 12.68 10.81
C ASN A 124 1.46 11.78 10.99
N PRO A 125 0.29 12.34 11.27
CA PRO A 125 -0.94 11.57 11.36
C PRO A 125 -1.33 10.99 9.99
N THR A 126 -1.67 9.73 9.99
CA THR A 126 -2.17 9.01 8.82
C THR A 126 -3.66 8.76 9.00
N ILE A 127 -4.47 9.21 8.05
CA ILE A 127 -5.91 8.95 8.01
C ILE A 127 -6.16 7.73 7.13
N MET A 128 -6.83 6.73 7.69
CA MET A 128 -7.24 5.51 7.00
C MET A 128 -8.76 5.39 7.08
N LYS A 129 -9.43 5.34 5.93
CA LYS A 129 -10.86 4.98 5.86
C LYS A 129 -10.98 3.48 5.78
N LEU A 130 -11.91 2.91 6.51
CA LEU A 130 -12.22 1.49 6.40
C LEU A 130 -13.03 1.23 5.14
N ASN A 131 -12.53 0.36 4.30
CA ASN A 131 -13.21 -0.12 3.11
C ASN A 131 -13.07 -1.65 3.06
N PRO A 132 -14.15 -2.40 2.81
CA PRO A 132 -14.08 -3.84 2.60
C PRO A 132 -13.08 -4.27 1.51
N ASP A 133 -12.84 -3.43 0.50
CA ASP A 133 -11.85 -3.67 -0.55
C ASP A 133 -10.38 -3.67 -0.05
N MET A 134 -10.14 -3.20 1.17
CA MET A 134 -8.82 -3.30 1.83
C MET A 134 -8.55 -4.70 2.39
N MET A 135 -9.56 -5.55 2.47
CA MET A 135 -9.36 -6.93 2.91
C MET A 135 -8.53 -7.69 1.87
N PRO A 136 -7.53 -8.44 2.30
CA PRO A 136 -6.73 -9.23 1.37
C PRO A 136 -7.60 -10.28 0.68
N VAL A 137 -7.37 -10.46 -0.62
CA VAL A 137 -8.06 -11.51 -1.41
C VAL A 137 -7.68 -12.89 -0.91
N MET A 138 -6.41 -13.04 -0.56
CA MET A 138 -5.85 -14.30 -0.11
C MET A 138 -4.75 -14.06 0.94
N VAL A 139 -4.78 -14.85 1.99
CA VAL A 139 -3.69 -14.94 2.96
C VAL A 139 -3.21 -16.39 2.94
N THR A 140 -1.96 -16.57 2.56
CA THR A 140 -1.38 -17.90 2.35
C THR A 140 -0.15 -18.07 3.23
N ALA A 141 -0.12 -19.12 4.00
CA ALA A 141 1.06 -19.55 4.74
C ALA A 141 1.89 -20.50 3.88
N MET A 142 3.18 -20.31 3.87
CA MET A 142 4.13 -21.07 3.05
C MET A 142 5.23 -21.66 3.91
N ASP A 143 5.61 -22.90 3.62
CA ASP A 143 6.71 -23.59 4.27
C ASP A 143 7.52 -24.42 3.28
N SER A 144 8.63 -24.96 3.74
CA SER A 144 9.44 -25.89 2.96
C SER A 144 10.07 -26.93 3.86
N ASP A 145 10.07 -28.19 3.38
CA ASP A 145 10.75 -29.31 4.04
C ASP A 145 12.26 -29.33 3.77
N LYS A 146 12.74 -28.55 2.80
CA LYS A 146 14.10 -28.67 2.25
C LYS A 146 14.93 -27.41 2.38
N LEU A 147 14.29 -26.27 2.46
CA LEU A 147 14.95 -24.96 2.49
C LEU A 147 15.12 -24.48 3.93
N SER A 148 16.23 -23.86 4.22
CA SER A 148 16.41 -23.08 5.43
C SER A 148 15.45 -21.87 5.45
N ASN A 149 15.29 -21.22 6.59
CA ASN A 149 14.48 -20.02 6.71
C ASN A 149 14.91 -18.92 5.74
N THR A 150 16.20 -18.70 5.62
CA THR A 150 16.78 -17.68 4.75
C THR A 150 16.52 -18.02 3.29
N GLU A 151 16.83 -19.26 2.87
CA GLU A 151 16.59 -19.70 1.49
C GLU A 151 15.10 -19.66 1.11
N LEU A 152 14.21 -20.00 2.05
CA LEU A 152 12.76 -19.89 1.85
C LEU A 152 12.35 -18.42 1.70
N SER A 153 12.91 -17.55 2.52
CA SER A 153 12.63 -16.10 2.48
C SER A 153 13.12 -15.46 1.18
N GLU A 154 14.31 -15.84 0.72
CA GLU A 154 14.86 -15.42 -0.57
C GLU A 154 14.00 -15.93 -1.74
N LEU A 155 13.63 -17.21 -1.73
CA LEU A 155 12.74 -17.78 -2.75
C LEU A 155 11.40 -17.01 -2.81
N ILE A 156 10.85 -16.69 -1.66
CA ILE A 156 9.58 -15.95 -1.58
C ILE A 156 9.75 -14.53 -2.08
N ASN A 157 10.76 -13.81 -1.61
CA ASN A 157 10.99 -12.42 -1.95
C ASN A 157 11.38 -12.22 -3.42
N ASP A 158 12.25 -13.06 -3.95
CA ASP A 158 12.84 -12.86 -5.27
C ASP A 158 12.05 -13.52 -6.40
N LYS A 159 11.26 -14.55 -6.09
CA LYS A 159 10.56 -15.32 -7.12
C LYS A 159 9.06 -15.43 -6.89
N ILE A 160 8.64 -15.81 -5.68
CA ILE A 160 7.22 -16.11 -5.43
C ILE A 160 6.39 -14.81 -5.39
N ALA A 161 6.75 -13.87 -4.53
CA ALA A 161 6.01 -12.61 -4.39
C ALA A 161 5.97 -11.82 -5.70
N PRO A 162 7.08 -11.58 -6.43
CA PRO A 162 7.03 -10.92 -7.73
C PRO A 162 6.22 -11.68 -8.80
N SER A 163 6.24 -13.02 -8.75
CA SER A 163 5.43 -13.84 -9.66
C SER A 163 3.94 -13.73 -9.38
N LEU A 164 3.54 -13.50 -8.13
CA LEU A 164 2.17 -13.26 -7.74
C LEU A 164 1.74 -11.81 -8.03
N GLU A 165 2.64 -10.85 -7.82
CA GLU A 165 2.40 -9.44 -8.20
C GLU A 165 2.18 -9.26 -9.70
N ALA A 166 2.83 -10.10 -10.51
CA ALA A 166 2.66 -10.11 -11.97
C ALA A 166 1.30 -10.71 -12.41
N VAL A 167 0.51 -11.28 -11.51
CA VAL A 167 -0.82 -11.79 -11.83
C VAL A 167 -1.77 -10.61 -12.07
N ASP A 168 -2.45 -10.66 -13.19
CA ASP A 168 -3.40 -9.64 -13.58
C ASP A 168 -4.50 -9.43 -12.52
N GLY A 169 -4.63 -8.21 -12.03
CA GLY A 169 -5.57 -7.83 -10.97
C GLY A 169 -4.99 -7.82 -9.55
N VAL A 170 -3.77 -8.30 -9.34
CA VAL A 170 -3.06 -8.15 -8.06
C VAL A 170 -2.54 -6.72 -7.92
N ALA A 171 -2.76 -6.10 -6.77
CA ALA A 171 -2.27 -4.77 -6.45
C ALA A 171 -0.93 -4.81 -5.72
N SER A 172 -0.81 -5.72 -4.76
CA SER A 172 0.41 -5.91 -3.97
C SER A 172 0.42 -7.28 -3.31
N VAL A 173 1.62 -7.75 -3.03
CA VAL A 173 1.87 -8.94 -2.21
C VAL A 173 2.75 -8.53 -1.04
N SER A 174 2.24 -8.67 0.17
CA SER A 174 3.00 -8.38 1.40
C SER A 174 3.45 -9.68 2.05
N SER A 175 4.68 -9.74 2.48
CA SER A 175 5.27 -10.89 3.15
C SER A 175 5.48 -10.61 4.63
N THR A 176 5.09 -11.54 5.49
CA THR A 176 5.31 -11.47 6.95
C THR A 176 6.02 -12.74 7.40
N GLY A 177 7.02 -12.59 8.24
CA GLY A 177 7.83 -13.72 8.72
C GLY A 177 9.05 -14.02 7.84
N LEU A 178 9.40 -13.11 6.92
CA LEU A 178 10.65 -13.23 6.16
C LEU A 178 11.85 -13.18 7.10
N VAL A 179 12.71 -14.15 6.97
CA VAL A 179 14.03 -14.17 7.60
C VAL A 179 15.02 -13.62 6.60
N THR A 180 15.56 -12.46 6.92
CA THR A 180 16.57 -11.78 6.09
C THR A 180 17.91 -11.85 6.78
N GLU A 181 18.94 -12.20 6.02
CA GLU A 181 20.31 -12.09 6.51
C GLU A 181 20.73 -10.64 6.56
N GLN A 182 21.40 -10.29 7.61
CA GLN A 182 22.05 -9.02 7.79
C GLN A 182 23.48 -9.24 8.31
N ILE A 183 24.36 -8.35 7.95
CA ILE A 183 25.73 -8.40 8.43
C ILE A 183 25.83 -7.52 9.68
N ASN A 184 26.02 -8.15 10.81
CA ASN A 184 26.26 -7.45 12.07
C ASN A 184 27.74 -7.33 12.35
N ALA A 185 28.16 -6.11 12.64
CA ALA A 185 29.51 -5.81 13.12
C ALA A 185 29.45 -5.49 14.62
N ILE A 186 29.85 -6.45 15.45
CA ILE A 186 29.86 -6.31 16.91
C ILE A 186 31.26 -5.84 17.32
N ILE A 187 31.35 -4.62 17.86
CA ILE A 187 32.62 -4.05 18.32
C ILE A 187 33.14 -4.87 19.50
N SER A 188 34.40 -5.34 19.39
CA SER A 188 35.05 -6.19 20.37
C SER A 188 36.10 -5.42 21.15
N GLU A 189 35.84 -5.20 22.46
CA GLU A 189 36.83 -4.58 23.33
C GLU A 189 38.16 -5.33 23.39
N LYS A 190 38.12 -6.67 23.29
CA LYS A 190 39.31 -7.52 23.27
C LYS A 190 40.17 -7.25 22.05
N LYS A 191 39.57 -7.05 20.89
CA LYS A 191 40.31 -6.69 19.64
C LYS A 191 40.89 -5.30 19.73
N ILE A 192 40.12 -4.34 20.22
CA ILE A 192 40.59 -2.97 20.44
C ILE A 192 41.79 -2.94 21.40
N ASN A 193 41.71 -3.64 22.52
CA ASN A 193 42.82 -3.73 23.48
C ASN A 193 44.06 -4.37 22.85
N LYS A 194 43.90 -5.45 22.07
CA LYS A 194 45.01 -6.12 21.35
C LYS A 194 45.62 -5.22 20.29
N LEU A 195 44.81 -4.39 19.64
CA LEU A 195 45.31 -3.39 18.71
C LEU A 195 46.07 -2.29 19.43
N ASN A 196 45.58 -1.80 20.55
CA ASN A 196 46.28 -0.84 21.42
C ASN A 196 47.66 -1.34 21.85
N GLU A 197 47.78 -2.62 22.26
CA GLU A 197 49.09 -3.21 22.63
C GLU A 197 50.05 -3.24 21.44
N LYS A 198 49.57 -3.54 20.25
CA LYS A 198 50.41 -3.50 19.03
C LYS A 198 50.91 -2.10 18.70
N ILE A 199 50.01 -1.10 18.86
CA ILE A 199 50.34 0.31 18.65
C ILE A 199 51.39 0.78 19.66
N GLU A 200 51.20 0.44 20.94
CA GLU A 200 52.13 0.77 22.01
C GLU A 200 53.53 0.21 21.75
N LYS A 201 53.62 -1.04 21.26
CA LYS A 201 54.93 -1.66 20.87
C LYS A 201 55.57 -0.98 19.66
N ALA A 202 54.80 -0.58 18.66
CA ALA A 202 55.33 0.10 17.50
C ALA A 202 55.83 1.50 17.82
N LEU A 203 55.14 2.22 18.72
CA LEU A 203 55.53 3.52 19.24
C LEU A 203 56.80 3.44 20.05
N ASN A 204 56.94 2.47 20.97
CA ASN A 204 58.15 2.29 21.80
C ASN A 204 59.42 2.11 20.99
N GLY A 205 59.36 1.59 19.75
CA GLY A 205 60.50 1.45 18.85
C GLY A 205 60.95 2.71 18.13
N GLN A 206 60.21 3.82 18.22
CA GLN A 206 60.50 5.08 17.54
C GLN A 206 60.92 6.23 18.50
N PHE A 207 61.05 5.94 19.77
CA PHE A 207 61.26 6.97 20.82
C PHE A 207 62.53 7.77 20.71
N ASP A 208 63.59 7.17 20.23
CA ASP A 208 64.94 7.80 20.22
C ASP A 208 65.17 8.82 19.10
N GLU A 209 64.37 8.74 18.02
CA GLU A 209 64.47 9.71 16.88
C GLU A 209 63.55 10.92 17.02
N ALA A 210 62.60 10.86 17.95
CA ALA A 210 61.46 11.78 17.95
C ALA A 210 61.77 13.18 18.51
N GLN A 211 62.77 13.29 19.42
CA GLN A 211 63.04 14.54 20.15
C GLN A 211 63.27 15.75 19.24
N ASN A 212 64.08 15.60 18.22
CA ASN A 212 64.44 16.70 17.31
C ASN A 212 63.35 17.02 16.26
N LYS A 213 62.46 16.11 16.00
CA LYS A 213 61.36 16.33 15.04
C LYS A 213 60.10 16.97 15.67
N ILE A 214 59.98 16.85 17.00
CA ILE A 214 58.80 17.32 17.73
C ILE A 214 58.69 18.84 17.75
N ASP A 215 59.78 19.53 18.02
CA ASP A 215 59.72 20.99 18.17
C ASP A 215 59.45 21.70 16.83
N GLN A 216 59.96 21.18 15.73
CA GLN A 216 59.68 21.71 14.38
C GLN A 216 58.25 21.37 13.91
N ALA A 217 57.76 20.15 14.22
CA ALA A 217 56.43 19.74 13.83
C ALA A 217 55.34 20.44 14.70
N ARG A 218 55.63 20.79 15.95
CA ARG A 218 54.70 21.49 16.86
C ARG A 218 54.35 22.89 16.35
N ALA A 219 55.31 23.66 15.88
CA ALA A 219 55.06 25.00 15.35
C ALA A 219 54.27 24.97 14.03
N GLN A 220 54.56 24.00 13.13
CA GLN A 220 53.78 23.83 11.88
C GLN A 220 52.35 23.37 12.13
N MET A 221 52.15 22.54 13.15
CA MET A 221 50.85 21.99 13.43
C MET A 221 49.88 22.99 14.08
N GLU A 222 50.38 23.87 14.96
CA GLU A 222 49.57 24.92 15.58
C GLU A 222 48.98 25.89 14.54
N SER A 223 49.75 26.23 13.51
CA SER A 223 49.24 27.02 12.39
C SER A 223 48.21 26.27 11.52
N GLY A 224 48.39 24.94 11.34
CA GLY A 224 47.47 24.08 10.59
C GLY A 224 46.14 23.88 11.31
N LYS A 225 46.16 23.72 12.64
CA LYS A 225 45.00 23.54 13.51
C LYS A 225 44.08 24.75 13.47
N ASN A 226 44.62 25.95 13.63
CA ASN A 226 43.86 27.19 13.58
C ASN A 226 43.14 27.39 12.24
N THR A 227 43.77 26.98 11.15
CA THR A 227 43.20 27.07 9.79
C THR A 227 42.08 26.06 9.59
N LEU A 228 42.25 24.84 10.08
CA LEU A 228 41.25 23.76 9.93
C LEU A 228 40.02 23.98 10.79
N ASP A 229 40.16 24.45 12.04
CA ASP A 229 39.06 24.74 12.95
C ASP A 229 38.15 25.86 12.42
N ALA A 230 38.73 26.88 11.80
CA ALA A 230 37.96 27.92 11.13
C ALA A 230 37.16 27.37 9.92
N GLN A 231 37.77 26.48 9.13
CA GLN A 231 37.11 25.86 7.98
C GLN A 231 36.01 24.88 8.41
N ARG A 232 36.25 24.09 9.47
CA ARG A 232 35.33 23.13 10.03
C ARG A 232 34.03 23.77 10.56
N THR A 233 34.19 24.80 11.38
CA THR A 233 33.04 25.52 11.95
C THR A 233 32.15 26.08 10.85
N LYS A 234 32.76 26.62 9.80
CA LYS A 234 32.02 27.18 8.66
C LYS A 234 31.30 26.10 7.85
N ALA A 235 31.98 24.99 7.57
CA ALA A 235 31.42 23.90 6.78
C ALA A 235 30.29 23.15 7.50
N ASN A 236 30.48 22.81 8.79
CA ASN A 236 29.47 22.11 9.57
C ASN A 236 28.16 22.92 9.71
N THR A 237 28.27 24.23 9.91
CA THR A 237 27.10 25.10 9.99
C THR A 237 26.33 25.15 8.66
N GLN A 238 27.04 25.17 7.53
CA GLN A 238 26.42 25.19 6.21
C GLN A 238 25.78 23.83 5.87
N LEU A 239 26.46 22.74 6.19
CA LEU A 239 25.97 21.38 5.94
C LEU A 239 24.71 21.06 6.76
N ALA A 240 24.71 21.38 8.05
CA ALA A 240 23.55 21.15 8.92
C ALA A 240 22.29 21.88 8.40
N LYS A 241 22.43 23.16 8.04
CA LYS A 241 21.33 23.93 7.47
C LYS A 241 20.80 23.35 6.15
N ALA A 242 21.71 22.93 5.28
CA ALA A 242 21.33 22.37 3.98
C ALA A 242 20.65 20.99 4.12
N GLN A 243 21.15 20.14 5.01
CA GLN A 243 20.60 18.82 5.27
C GLN A 243 19.17 18.90 5.84
N THR A 244 18.98 19.75 6.86
CA THR A 244 17.65 19.99 7.42
C THR A 244 16.68 20.45 6.35
N ALA A 245 17.04 21.45 5.57
CA ALA A 245 16.18 21.96 4.50
C ALA A 245 15.82 20.91 3.43
N LEU A 246 16.76 20.02 3.08
CA LEU A 246 16.52 18.96 2.10
C LEU A 246 15.63 17.85 2.67
N THR A 247 15.84 17.45 3.92
CA THR A 247 15.06 16.42 4.61
C THR A 247 13.62 16.89 4.82
N ASP A 248 13.45 18.12 5.28
CA ASP A 248 12.14 18.74 5.45
C ASP A 248 11.40 18.84 4.11
N GLY A 249 12.14 19.17 3.05
CA GLY A 249 11.62 19.18 1.68
C GLY A 249 11.16 17.81 1.20
N GLN A 250 11.95 16.76 1.44
CA GLN A 250 11.57 15.37 1.11
C GLN A 250 10.33 14.93 1.86
N LEU A 251 10.32 15.15 3.17
CA LEU A 251 9.22 14.79 4.05
C LEU A 251 7.91 15.47 3.60
N SER A 252 7.98 16.79 3.39
CA SER A 252 6.85 17.57 2.90
C SER A 252 6.31 17.06 1.55
N LEU A 253 7.21 16.76 0.60
CA LEU A 253 6.79 16.24 -0.70
C LEU A 253 6.26 14.81 -0.64
N ALA A 254 6.83 13.95 0.21
CA ALA A 254 6.33 12.60 0.42
C ALA A 254 4.92 12.60 1.01
N GLN A 255 4.70 13.44 2.02
CA GLN A 255 3.37 13.64 2.62
C GLN A 255 2.35 14.12 1.59
N LYS A 256 2.72 15.14 0.81
CA LYS A 256 1.87 15.67 -0.25
C LYS A 256 1.58 14.63 -1.33
N GLU A 257 2.56 13.79 -1.68
CA GLU A 257 2.37 12.72 -2.66
C GLU A 257 1.35 11.69 -2.18
N VAL A 258 1.48 11.22 -0.93
CA VAL A 258 0.52 10.29 -0.33
C VAL A 258 -0.88 10.90 -0.30
N GLN A 259 -1.00 12.15 0.16
CA GLN A 259 -2.26 12.87 0.19
C GLN A 259 -2.91 12.99 -1.20
N VAL A 260 -2.13 13.43 -2.17
CA VAL A 260 -2.63 13.63 -3.54
C VAL A 260 -2.97 12.30 -4.21
N THR A 261 -2.14 11.27 -4.01
CA THR A 261 -2.37 9.94 -4.57
C THR A 261 -3.61 9.29 -3.98
N SER A 262 -3.79 9.38 -2.66
CA SER A 262 -5.00 8.90 -1.98
C SER A 262 -6.24 9.62 -2.51
N SER A 263 -6.17 10.95 -2.65
CA SER A 263 -7.26 11.75 -3.22
C SER A 263 -7.59 11.37 -4.66
N ILE A 264 -6.57 11.13 -5.49
CA ILE A 264 -6.75 10.67 -6.88
C ILE A 264 -7.46 9.32 -6.91
N THR A 265 -7.02 8.38 -6.05
CA THR A 265 -7.62 7.04 -5.97
C THR A 265 -9.09 7.13 -5.57
N ASN A 266 -9.38 7.90 -4.53
CA ASN A 266 -10.74 8.10 -4.05
C ASN A 266 -11.66 8.72 -5.12
N LEU A 267 -11.17 9.77 -5.80
CA LEU A 267 -11.93 10.40 -6.88
C LEU A 267 -12.14 9.49 -8.09
N LYS A 268 -11.18 8.62 -8.41
CA LYS A 268 -11.33 7.61 -9.48
C LYS A 268 -12.42 6.61 -9.14
N VAL A 269 -12.43 6.10 -7.91
CA VAL A 269 -13.47 5.18 -7.43
C VAL A 269 -14.85 5.84 -7.48
N GLN A 270 -14.96 7.08 -6.98
CA GLN A 270 -16.21 7.84 -7.05
C GLN A 270 -16.68 8.07 -8.50
N LYS A 271 -15.75 8.45 -9.37
CA LYS A 271 -16.07 8.66 -10.79
C LYS A 271 -16.62 7.39 -11.42
N GLN A 272 -15.97 6.26 -11.15
CA GLN A 272 -16.39 4.95 -11.68
C GLN A 272 -17.76 4.53 -11.15
N SER A 273 -18.01 4.71 -9.87
CA SER A 273 -19.32 4.49 -9.25
C SER A 273 -20.41 5.35 -9.93
N LEU A 274 -20.14 6.64 -10.09
CA LEU A 274 -21.07 7.56 -10.77
C LEU A 274 -21.27 7.23 -12.25
N GLN A 275 -20.24 6.80 -12.95
CA GLN A 275 -20.35 6.35 -14.35
C GLN A 275 -21.22 5.10 -14.47
N THR A 276 -21.09 4.20 -13.51
CA THR A 276 -21.93 3.01 -13.40
C THR A 276 -23.38 3.39 -13.13
N SER A 277 -23.61 4.24 -12.13
CA SER A 277 -24.95 4.74 -11.81
C SER A 277 -25.59 5.48 -12.99
N LEU A 278 -24.81 6.29 -13.70
CA LEU A 278 -25.26 7.00 -14.89
C LEU A 278 -25.70 6.04 -16.02
N LYS A 279 -24.97 4.94 -16.17
CA LYS A 279 -25.30 3.90 -17.16
C LYS A 279 -26.60 3.17 -16.80
N THR A 280 -26.82 2.95 -15.50
CA THR A 280 -28.07 2.40 -14.97
C THR A 280 -29.24 3.35 -15.24
N LEU A 281 -29.10 4.60 -14.82
CA LEU A 281 -30.11 5.63 -15.00
C LEU A 281 -30.55 5.74 -16.45
N LYS A 282 -29.57 5.79 -17.38
CA LYS A 282 -29.87 5.83 -18.82
C LYS A 282 -30.68 4.65 -19.29
N LYS A 283 -30.38 3.44 -18.79
CA LYS A 283 -31.14 2.24 -19.13
C LYS A 283 -32.54 2.24 -18.53
N GLN A 284 -32.64 2.67 -17.27
CA GLN A 284 -33.92 2.82 -16.61
C GLN A 284 -34.82 3.83 -17.31
N ILE A 285 -34.25 4.99 -17.67
CA ILE A 285 -34.94 6.04 -18.43
C ILE A 285 -35.45 5.46 -19.76
N ALA A 286 -34.57 4.83 -20.55
CA ALA A 286 -34.94 4.27 -21.85
C ALA A 286 -36.04 3.21 -21.74
N LYS A 287 -35.93 2.34 -20.71
CA LYS A 287 -36.96 1.31 -20.45
C LYS A 287 -38.30 1.93 -20.07
N MET A 288 -38.25 2.93 -19.18
CA MET A 288 -39.47 3.61 -18.75
C MET A 288 -40.08 4.47 -19.84
N GLU A 289 -39.27 5.10 -20.68
CA GLU A 289 -39.74 5.81 -21.89
C GLU A 289 -40.44 4.87 -22.86
N GLU A 290 -39.91 3.67 -23.03
CA GLU A 290 -40.55 2.63 -23.87
C GLU A 290 -41.84 2.12 -23.22
N GLN A 291 -41.83 1.89 -21.92
CA GLN A 291 -43.02 1.53 -21.14
C GLN A 291 -44.10 2.64 -21.20
N ALA A 292 -43.69 3.90 -21.12
CA ALA A 292 -44.60 5.02 -21.17
C ALA A 292 -45.29 5.17 -22.56
N LYS A 293 -44.64 4.73 -23.61
CA LYS A 293 -45.25 4.70 -24.97
C LYS A 293 -46.34 3.66 -25.11
N GLN A 294 -46.27 2.61 -24.30
CA GLN A 294 -47.12 1.42 -24.41
C GLN A 294 -48.28 1.40 -23.40
N VAL A 295 -48.35 2.30 -22.44
CA VAL A 295 -49.40 2.40 -21.44
C VAL A 295 -50.61 3.19 -21.97
N PRO A 296 -51.80 2.63 -21.96
CA PRO A 296 -53.02 3.32 -22.48
C PRO A 296 -53.57 4.35 -21.47
N ASP A 297 -53.41 4.11 -20.16
CA ASP A 297 -54.00 4.93 -19.12
C ASP A 297 -53.22 6.24 -18.90
N ALA A 298 -53.97 7.35 -18.93
CA ALA A 298 -53.40 8.69 -18.82
C ALA A 298 -52.79 8.97 -17.43
N ALA A 299 -53.35 8.41 -16.37
CA ALA A 299 -52.85 8.61 -15.01
C ALA A 299 -51.54 7.90 -14.77
N THR A 300 -51.43 6.65 -15.21
CA THR A 300 -50.22 5.84 -15.16
C THR A 300 -49.12 6.44 -16.05
N LYS A 301 -49.49 6.99 -17.20
CA LYS A 301 -48.55 7.68 -18.12
C LYS A 301 -47.98 8.95 -17.50
N MET A 302 -48.79 9.70 -16.80
CA MET A 302 -48.38 10.90 -16.08
C MET A 302 -47.44 10.56 -14.91
N GLN A 303 -47.71 9.48 -14.20
CA GLN A 303 -46.88 8.98 -13.12
C GLN A 303 -45.52 8.48 -13.64
N LEU A 304 -45.51 7.76 -14.76
CA LEU A 304 -44.26 7.36 -15.42
C LEU A 304 -43.46 8.57 -15.97
N ALA A 305 -44.15 9.56 -16.53
CA ALA A 305 -43.50 10.77 -17.01
C ALA A 305 -42.82 11.54 -15.84
N ALA A 306 -43.47 11.65 -14.69
CA ALA A 306 -42.87 12.25 -13.52
C ALA A 306 -41.65 11.47 -13.03
N GLN A 307 -41.71 10.13 -13.05
CA GLN A 307 -40.57 9.30 -12.68
C GLN A 307 -39.40 9.43 -13.69
N ILE A 308 -39.71 9.49 -14.98
CA ILE A 308 -38.70 9.72 -16.03
C ILE A 308 -38.02 11.09 -15.84
N GLU A 309 -38.79 12.12 -15.54
CA GLU A 309 -38.24 13.46 -15.30
C GLU A 309 -37.32 13.50 -14.09
N GLU A 310 -37.71 12.82 -13.01
CA GLU A 310 -36.85 12.70 -11.84
C GLU A 310 -35.56 11.94 -12.14
N LEU A 311 -35.65 10.84 -12.90
CA LEU A 311 -34.46 10.09 -13.32
C LEU A 311 -33.56 10.90 -14.27
N LYS A 312 -34.14 11.72 -15.18
CA LYS A 312 -33.38 12.64 -16.05
C LYS A 312 -32.68 13.73 -15.25
N LYS A 313 -33.31 14.20 -14.19
CA LYS A 313 -32.68 15.14 -13.26
C LYS A 313 -31.50 14.50 -12.53
N GLN A 314 -31.67 13.28 -12.07
CA GLN A 314 -30.58 12.49 -11.47
C GLN A 314 -29.46 12.19 -12.48
N GLU A 315 -29.81 11.87 -13.74
CA GLU A 315 -28.84 11.70 -14.82
C GLU A 315 -27.99 12.98 -15.05
N THR A 316 -28.66 14.13 -15.07
CA THR A 316 -28.00 15.42 -15.26
C THR A 316 -27.06 15.75 -14.09
N THR A 317 -27.51 15.47 -12.87
CA THR A 317 -26.73 15.62 -11.66
C THR A 317 -25.50 14.71 -11.67
N ALA A 318 -25.67 13.44 -12.07
CA ALA A 318 -24.57 12.50 -12.20
C ALA A 318 -23.55 12.94 -13.26
N LYS A 319 -24.01 13.45 -14.41
CA LYS A 319 -23.13 14.00 -15.47
C LYS A 319 -22.32 15.19 -14.99
N SER A 320 -22.97 16.12 -14.28
CA SER A 320 -22.29 17.30 -13.72
C SER A 320 -21.25 16.91 -12.66
N SER A 321 -21.59 15.95 -11.81
CA SER A 321 -20.68 15.41 -10.80
C SER A 321 -19.47 14.71 -11.42
N ILE A 322 -19.67 13.91 -12.46
CA ILE A 322 -18.56 13.29 -13.21
C ILE A 322 -17.64 14.35 -13.81
N LYS A 323 -18.21 15.43 -14.40
CA LYS A 323 -17.42 16.52 -14.99
C LYS A 323 -16.62 17.29 -13.91
N ALA A 324 -17.20 17.48 -12.74
CA ALA A 324 -16.51 18.09 -11.60
C ALA A 324 -15.36 17.18 -11.10
N LEU A 325 -15.61 15.88 -11.00
CA LEU A 325 -14.58 14.91 -10.64
C LEU A 325 -13.43 14.86 -11.64
N ASP A 326 -13.71 14.96 -12.95
CA ASP A 326 -12.68 15.03 -13.99
C ASP A 326 -11.81 16.28 -13.86
N LYS A 327 -12.44 17.42 -13.57
CA LYS A 327 -11.71 18.66 -13.32
C LYS A 327 -10.78 18.50 -12.10
N ASN A 328 -11.31 17.95 -11.02
CA ASN A 328 -10.54 17.71 -9.80
C ASN A 328 -9.41 16.70 -10.01
N LEU A 329 -9.68 15.61 -10.72
CA LEU A 329 -8.68 14.62 -11.11
C LEU A 329 -7.56 15.24 -11.95
N LYS A 330 -7.90 16.11 -12.91
CA LYS A 330 -6.90 16.81 -13.73
C LYS A 330 -6.01 17.72 -12.86
N THR A 331 -6.62 18.45 -11.94
CA THR A 331 -5.90 19.30 -10.99
C THR A 331 -4.96 18.50 -10.10
N LEU A 332 -5.46 17.42 -9.49
CA LEU A 332 -4.66 16.57 -8.64
C LEU A 332 -3.55 15.83 -9.40
N ASN A 333 -3.81 15.38 -10.63
CA ASN A 333 -2.76 14.79 -11.48
C ASN A 333 -1.67 15.80 -11.84
N ASN A 334 -2.04 17.05 -12.09
CA ASN A 334 -1.06 18.11 -12.29
C ASN A 334 -0.26 18.38 -11.01
N ALA A 335 -0.92 18.42 -9.84
CA ALA A 335 -0.27 18.54 -8.55
C ALA A 335 0.69 17.37 -8.30
N LEU A 336 0.25 16.13 -8.57
CA LEU A 336 1.10 14.94 -8.47
C LEU A 336 2.31 15.01 -9.40
N LYS A 337 2.11 15.50 -10.64
CA LYS A 337 3.21 15.71 -11.59
C LYS A 337 4.23 16.74 -11.07
N GLN A 338 3.74 17.81 -10.46
CA GLN A 338 4.62 18.82 -9.82
C GLN A 338 5.34 18.27 -8.59
N ILE A 339 4.65 17.51 -7.75
CA ILE A 339 5.24 16.83 -6.59
C ILE A 339 6.32 15.86 -7.04
N LYS A 340 6.03 15.02 -8.05
CA LYS A 340 7.01 14.10 -8.63
C LYS A 340 8.21 14.83 -9.23
N LYS A 341 7.97 15.97 -9.90
CA LYS A 341 9.06 16.82 -10.40
C LYS A 341 9.87 17.42 -9.24
N GLY A 342 9.18 17.93 -8.22
CA GLY A 342 9.82 18.41 -6.99
C GLY A 342 10.62 17.35 -6.27
N LYS A 343 10.07 16.14 -6.12
CA LYS A 343 10.75 14.98 -5.55
C LYS A 343 12.02 14.62 -6.34
N LYS A 344 11.91 14.58 -7.68
CA LYS A 344 13.06 14.34 -8.54
C LYS A 344 14.14 15.42 -8.35
N THR A 345 13.72 16.68 -8.25
CA THR A 345 14.63 17.81 -7.99
C THR A 345 15.27 17.72 -6.61
N ILE A 346 14.49 17.41 -5.55
CA ILE A 346 15.03 17.25 -4.20
C ILE A 346 15.93 16.04 -4.12
N ASN A 347 15.56 14.91 -4.72
CA ASN A 347 16.40 13.73 -4.77
C ASN A 347 17.72 14.02 -5.52
N SER A 348 17.65 14.75 -6.63
CA SER A 348 18.86 15.19 -7.34
C SER A 348 19.71 16.12 -6.49
N LYS A 349 19.09 17.08 -5.78
CA LYS A 349 19.80 17.97 -4.86
C LYS A 349 20.35 17.21 -3.64
N LEU A 350 19.60 16.24 -3.11
CA LEU A 350 20.05 15.38 -2.02
C LEU A 350 21.24 14.53 -2.48
N THR A 351 21.18 14.01 -3.70
CA THR A 351 22.30 13.31 -4.31
C THR A 351 23.53 14.21 -4.41
N GLN A 352 23.36 15.43 -4.95
CA GLN A 352 24.45 16.41 -5.03
C GLN A 352 24.95 16.83 -3.64
N PHE A 353 24.01 17.08 -2.72
CA PHE A 353 24.34 17.43 -1.33
C PHE A 353 25.11 16.31 -0.64
N ASN A 354 24.65 15.04 -0.78
CA ASN A 354 25.33 13.90 -0.18
C ASN A 354 26.74 13.73 -0.75
N VAL A 355 26.92 13.93 -2.06
CA VAL A 355 28.25 13.92 -2.69
C VAL A 355 29.11 15.07 -2.15
N GLN A 356 28.56 16.29 -2.12
CA GLN A 356 29.30 17.46 -1.63
C GLN A 356 29.60 17.33 -0.12
N SER A 357 28.62 16.87 0.67
CA SER A 357 28.77 16.63 2.10
C SER A 357 29.80 15.53 2.36
N ALA A 358 29.69 14.40 1.65
CA ALA A 358 30.66 13.31 1.77
C ALA A 358 32.08 13.79 1.38
N THR A 359 32.21 14.54 0.28
CA THR A 359 33.49 15.07 -0.16
C THR A 359 34.04 16.10 0.82
N ALA A 360 33.20 17.00 1.35
CA ALA A 360 33.60 17.98 2.33
C ALA A 360 33.98 17.32 3.66
N THR A 361 33.16 16.39 4.14
CA THR A 361 33.43 15.61 5.35
C THR A 361 34.68 14.77 5.22
N GLN A 362 34.84 14.13 4.05
CA GLN A 362 36.05 13.36 3.78
C GLN A 362 37.30 14.25 3.77
N LYS A 363 37.24 15.40 3.09
CA LYS A 363 38.39 16.35 3.11
C LYS A 363 38.67 16.92 4.50
N MET A 364 37.63 17.19 5.30
CA MET A 364 37.83 17.66 6.66
C MET A 364 38.27 16.53 7.58
N ASN A 365 37.72 15.31 7.44
CA ASN A 365 38.18 14.13 8.16
C ASN A 365 39.63 13.81 7.83
N ASP A 366 40.01 13.92 6.53
CA ASP A 366 41.40 13.73 6.09
C ASP A 366 42.34 14.79 6.71
N GLY A 367 41.86 16.04 6.79
CA GLY A 367 42.56 17.12 7.49
C GLY A 367 42.66 16.93 8.99
N GLU A 368 41.54 16.55 9.61
CA GLU A 368 41.43 16.27 11.03
C GLU A 368 42.22 15.02 11.43
N ILE A 369 42.16 13.97 10.59
CA ILE A 369 42.95 12.76 10.76
C ILE A 369 44.44 13.12 10.67
N LYS A 370 44.84 13.94 9.69
CA LYS A 370 46.23 14.39 9.56
C LYS A 370 46.68 15.25 10.74
N LEU A 371 45.81 16.16 11.18
CA LEU A 371 46.07 16.96 12.40
C LEU A 371 46.07 16.09 13.65
N ALA A 372 45.07 15.17 13.79
CA ALA A 372 45.04 14.25 14.92
C ALA A 372 46.20 13.26 14.95
N GLN A 373 46.63 12.82 13.76
CA GLN A 373 47.83 11.99 13.62
C GLN A 373 49.11 12.78 13.97
N GLY A 374 49.22 14.02 13.50
CA GLY A 374 50.32 14.92 13.86
C GLY A 374 50.32 15.26 15.36
N GLU A 375 49.16 15.54 15.91
CA GLU A 375 48.97 15.83 17.37
C GLU A 375 49.23 14.61 18.25
N ALA A 376 48.74 13.43 17.82
CA ALA A 376 49.05 12.18 18.48
C ALA A 376 50.55 11.85 18.46
N GLN A 377 51.16 12.09 17.31
CA GLN A 377 52.58 11.86 17.13
C GLN A 377 53.44 12.85 17.97
N LEU A 378 53.07 14.14 17.98
CA LEU A 378 53.73 15.16 18.78
C LEU A 378 53.52 14.96 20.28
N ASN A 379 52.28 14.66 20.71
CA ASN A 379 51.97 14.39 22.07
C ASN A 379 52.61 13.08 22.57
N SER A 380 52.58 12.05 21.74
CA SER A 380 53.29 10.80 22.01
C SER A 380 54.77 11.03 22.17
N SER A 381 55.37 11.79 21.26
CA SER A 381 56.78 12.09 21.30
C SER A 381 57.17 12.95 22.52
N GLN A 382 56.36 13.95 22.86
CA GLN A 382 56.57 14.82 23.99
C GLN A 382 56.42 14.08 25.31
N GLN A 383 55.37 13.27 25.45
CA GLN A 383 55.07 12.52 26.64
C GLN A 383 56.07 11.40 26.94
N GLN A 384 56.66 10.87 25.88
CA GLN A 384 57.71 9.86 26.03
C GLN A 384 59.02 10.40 26.58
N LEU A 385 59.28 11.63 26.25
CA LEU A 385 60.47 12.33 26.79
C LEU A 385 60.36 12.64 28.27
N ASP A 386 59.10 12.89 28.70
CA ASP A 386 58.91 13.46 30.05
C ASP A 386 58.71 12.41 31.13
N SER A 387 58.47 11.25 30.81
CA SER A 387 58.45 10.21 31.83
C SER A 387 57.57 9.00 31.53
N SER A 388 57.58 8.14 31.01
CA SER A 388 56.93 6.89 31.30
C SER A 388 55.93 6.29 30.30
N LYS A 389 55.99 5.00 30.29
CA LYS A 389 55.14 4.05 29.58
C LYS A 389 53.61 4.32 29.70
N GLU A 390 53.16 5.04 30.70
CA GLU A 390 51.73 5.25 30.97
C GLU A 390 51.13 6.29 30.02
N GLN A 391 51.89 7.31 29.66
CA GLN A 391 51.43 8.37 28.77
C GLN A 391 51.44 7.92 27.29
N ALA A 392 52.41 7.10 26.88
CA ALA A 392 52.39 6.44 25.58
C ALA A 392 51.15 5.52 25.43
N LYS A 393 50.76 4.89 26.51
CA LYS A 393 49.60 4.01 26.60
C LYS A 393 48.29 4.78 26.43
N GLU A 394 48.21 5.97 26.99
CA GLU A 394 47.03 6.85 26.90
C GLU A 394 46.91 7.47 25.49
N ALA A 395 48.03 7.87 24.88
CA ALA A 395 48.08 8.37 23.51
C ALA A 395 47.78 7.28 22.46
N ALA A 396 48.07 6.02 22.78
CA ALA A 396 47.82 4.86 21.93
C ALA A 396 46.41 4.28 22.08
N ASN A 397 45.63 4.72 23.11
CA ASN A 397 44.33 4.18 23.39
C ASN A 397 43.27 4.58 22.36
N ILE A 398 42.96 3.65 21.47
CA ILE A 398 41.97 3.82 20.39
C ILE A 398 40.53 3.69 20.89
N LYS A 399 40.32 3.18 22.13
CA LYS A 399 39.00 2.93 22.71
C LYS A 399 38.07 4.15 22.69
N ASN A 400 38.63 5.33 22.93
CA ASN A 400 37.88 6.60 22.94
C ASN A 400 37.63 7.18 21.54
N LYS A 401 38.32 6.68 20.51
CA LYS A 401 38.21 7.14 19.10
C LYS A 401 37.28 6.26 18.28
N LEU A 402 37.17 4.97 18.60
CA LEU A 402 36.34 3.98 17.92
C LEU A 402 35.07 3.68 18.72
N THR A 403 34.30 4.72 19.04
CA THR A 403 32.96 4.56 19.58
C THR A 403 32.03 3.97 18.52
N VAL A 404 30.96 3.30 18.94
CA VAL A 404 29.92 2.75 18.04
C VAL A 404 29.39 3.83 17.09
N ALA A 405 29.20 5.05 17.58
CA ALA A 405 28.71 6.18 16.79
C ALA A 405 29.68 6.57 15.66
N ASN A 406 30.99 6.63 15.99
CA ASN A 406 32.02 6.99 14.99
C ASN A 406 32.20 5.89 13.94
N VAL A 407 32.22 4.63 14.37
CA VAL A 407 32.28 3.50 13.42
C VAL A 407 31.03 3.48 12.53
N LYS A 408 29.83 3.70 13.09
CA LYS A 408 28.59 3.81 12.32
C LYS A 408 28.65 4.93 11.28
N ALA A 409 29.14 6.11 11.66
CA ALA A 409 29.26 7.25 10.75
C ALA A 409 30.24 6.95 9.59
N LEU A 410 31.39 6.34 9.89
CA LEU A 410 32.38 5.93 8.89
C LEU A 410 31.83 4.86 7.94
N LEU A 411 31.13 3.85 8.46
CA LEU A 411 30.49 2.81 7.66
C LEU A 411 29.40 3.40 6.75
N THR A 412 28.59 4.31 7.28
CA THR A 412 27.54 4.98 6.50
C THR A 412 28.11 5.86 5.40
N ALA A 413 29.22 6.56 5.68
CA ALA A 413 29.89 7.43 4.71
C ALA A 413 30.57 6.65 3.57
N GLN A 414 31.02 5.42 3.83
CA GLN A 414 31.71 4.58 2.83
C GLN A 414 30.78 3.62 2.10
N ASN A 415 29.64 3.25 2.71
CA ASN A 415 28.67 2.33 2.13
C ASN A 415 27.54 3.10 1.43
N PHE A 416 27.82 3.74 0.31
CA PHE A 416 26.81 4.45 -0.47
C PHE A 416 26.96 4.17 -1.97
N GLU A 417 25.85 4.15 -2.66
CA GLU A 417 25.78 4.08 -4.11
C GLU A 417 24.77 5.10 -4.60
N MET A 418 25.17 5.99 -5.49
CA MET A 418 24.28 7.01 -6.01
C MET A 418 24.35 7.10 -7.54
N PRO A 419 23.21 7.24 -8.22
CA PRO A 419 23.21 7.53 -9.64
C PRO A 419 23.79 8.93 -9.90
N ALA A 420 24.87 9.00 -10.65
CA ALA A 420 25.56 10.23 -11.04
C ALA A 420 25.04 10.79 -12.38
N GLY A 421 24.13 10.10 -13.05
CA GLY A 421 23.56 10.49 -14.34
C GLY A 421 23.68 9.39 -15.39
N TYR A 422 23.41 9.75 -16.63
CA TYR A 422 23.48 8.84 -17.77
C TYR A 422 24.54 9.29 -18.75
N ILE A 423 25.31 8.34 -19.28
CA ILE A 423 26.20 8.54 -20.43
C ILE A 423 25.53 7.88 -21.63
N SER A 424 25.36 8.64 -22.72
CA SER A 424 24.79 8.12 -23.96
C SER A 424 25.88 7.75 -24.94
N GLU A 425 25.86 6.53 -25.43
CA GLU A 425 26.73 6.06 -26.53
C GLU A 425 25.83 5.52 -27.64
N GLY A 426 25.68 6.28 -28.72
CA GLY A 426 24.74 6.00 -29.79
C GLY A 426 23.29 6.02 -29.27
N ASN A 427 22.56 4.91 -29.41
CA ASN A 427 21.19 4.73 -28.95
C ASN A 427 21.08 4.10 -27.54
N THR A 428 22.21 3.85 -26.89
CA THR A 428 22.22 3.20 -25.56
C THR A 428 22.59 4.22 -24.49
N GLN A 429 21.82 4.23 -23.40
CA GLN A 429 22.11 5.04 -22.22
C GLN A 429 22.62 4.15 -21.10
N TYR A 430 23.78 4.50 -20.57
CA TYR A 430 24.38 3.84 -19.42
C TYR A 430 24.18 4.69 -18.17
N LEU A 431 23.62 4.07 -17.13
CA LEU A 431 23.53 4.69 -15.82
C LEU A 431 24.91 4.68 -15.15
N VAL A 432 25.45 5.86 -14.90
CA VAL A 432 26.68 6.01 -14.12
C VAL A 432 26.32 6.04 -12.65
N ARG A 433 26.98 5.18 -11.86
CA ARG A 433 26.86 5.14 -10.41
C ARG A 433 28.17 5.55 -9.77
N VAL A 434 28.11 6.24 -8.65
CA VAL A 434 29.25 6.63 -7.83
C VAL A 434 29.10 5.99 -6.46
N GLY A 435 30.20 5.38 -5.99
CA GLY A 435 30.24 4.60 -4.77
C GLY A 435 29.95 3.12 -4.99
N ASP A 436 30.34 2.31 -4.03
CA ASP A 436 30.07 0.87 -3.98
C ASP A 436 29.32 0.55 -2.69
N LYS A 437 28.21 -0.18 -2.81
CA LYS A 437 27.56 -0.80 -1.67
C LYS A 437 28.30 -2.08 -1.29
N VAL A 438 28.59 -2.20 -0.03
CA VAL A 438 29.09 -3.44 0.54
C VAL A 438 27.99 -4.50 0.46
N THR A 439 28.27 -5.57 -0.27
CA THR A 439 27.30 -6.66 -0.51
C THR A 439 27.63 -7.94 0.22
N ASN A 440 28.82 -8.03 0.82
CA ASN A 440 29.24 -9.26 1.49
C ASN A 440 30.01 -8.97 2.78
N GLN A 441 30.05 -9.99 3.65
CA GLN A 441 30.72 -9.95 4.95
C GLN A 441 32.21 -9.62 4.84
N LYS A 442 32.88 -10.15 3.81
CA LYS A 442 34.32 -9.99 3.65
C LYS A 442 34.72 -8.57 3.29
N ASP A 443 33.95 -7.93 2.44
CA ASP A 443 34.19 -6.53 2.05
C ASP A 443 33.93 -5.61 3.23
N LEU A 444 32.84 -5.83 3.98
CA LEU A 444 32.56 -5.10 5.20
C LEU A 444 33.67 -5.28 6.25
N ALA A 445 34.10 -6.51 6.48
CA ALA A 445 35.17 -6.81 7.44
C ALA A 445 36.49 -6.14 7.08
N ASN A 446 36.79 -6.00 5.80
CA ASN A 446 38.01 -5.37 5.28
C ASN A 446 37.90 -3.86 5.07
N MET A 447 36.76 -3.27 5.35
CA MET A 447 36.57 -1.82 5.21
C MET A 447 37.54 -1.05 6.13
N GLU A 448 38.27 -0.11 5.57
CA GLU A 448 39.23 0.70 6.31
C GLU A 448 38.53 1.78 7.12
N LEU A 449 38.68 1.73 8.45
CA LEU A 449 38.09 2.67 9.38
C LEU A 449 38.98 3.88 9.62
N LEU A 450 40.26 3.64 9.78
CA LEU A 450 41.23 4.66 10.20
C LEU A 450 42.63 4.28 9.78
N ASP A 451 43.32 5.21 9.13
CA ASP A 451 44.79 5.14 8.98
C ASP A 451 45.45 5.96 10.10
N LEU A 452 46.23 5.29 10.91
CA LEU A 452 46.93 5.90 12.03
C LEU A 452 48.26 6.57 11.62
N GLY A 453 48.72 6.32 10.40
CA GLY A 453 50.02 6.86 9.91
C GLY A 453 51.24 6.42 10.71
N ILE A 454 51.12 5.37 11.52
CA ILE A 454 52.20 4.87 12.38
C ILE A 454 53.04 3.86 11.59
N LYS A 455 54.35 4.12 11.47
CA LYS A 455 55.25 3.24 10.76
C LYS A 455 55.23 1.83 11.36
N GLY A 456 54.83 0.83 10.54
CA GLY A 456 54.71 -0.56 10.97
C GLY A 456 53.30 -0.99 11.41
N ILE A 457 52.32 -0.08 11.41
CA ILE A 457 50.91 -0.38 11.63
C ILE A 457 50.13 -0.12 10.35
N PRO A 458 49.47 -1.12 9.76
CA PRO A 458 48.61 -0.92 8.58
C PRO A 458 47.34 -0.16 8.96
N PRO A 459 46.60 0.41 7.98
CA PRO A 459 45.28 0.99 8.23
C PRO A 459 44.36 0.03 8.99
N VAL A 460 43.69 0.55 10.01
CA VAL A 460 42.79 -0.23 10.87
C VAL A 460 41.54 -0.60 10.10
N LYS A 461 41.28 -1.88 9.97
CA LYS A 461 40.09 -2.43 9.34
C LYS A 461 39.00 -2.72 10.34
N LEU A 462 37.76 -2.83 9.88
CA LEU A 462 36.63 -3.18 10.75
C LEU A 462 36.85 -4.53 11.46
N CYS A 463 37.45 -5.51 10.80
CA CYS A 463 37.76 -6.82 11.39
C CYS A 463 38.78 -6.75 12.54
N ASP A 464 39.59 -5.70 12.59
CA ASP A 464 40.57 -5.50 13.66
C ASP A 464 39.92 -5.02 14.98
N VAL A 465 38.71 -4.47 14.91
CA VAL A 465 37.99 -3.88 16.04
C VAL A 465 36.59 -4.47 16.27
N ALA A 466 36.06 -5.20 15.31
CA ALA A 466 34.76 -5.82 15.39
C ALA A 466 34.78 -7.30 14.99
N ASP A 467 33.81 -8.04 15.50
CA ASP A 467 33.45 -9.36 15.00
C ASP A 467 32.34 -9.16 13.98
N VAL A 468 32.64 -9.43 12.72
CA VAL A 468 31.70 -9.28 11.62
C VAL A 468 31.10 -10.66 11.31
N ALA A 469 29.82 -10.80 11.57
CA ALA A 469 29.09 -12.05 11.37
C ALA A 469 27.81 -11.81 10.56
N ILE A 470 27.48 -12.78 9.72
CA ILE A 470 26.17 -12.85 9.13
C ILE A 470 25.23 -13.37 10.24
N VAL A 471 24.21 -12.64 10.53
CA VAL A 471 23.11 -13.03 11.41
C VAL A 471 21.81 -12.81 10.67
N ASP A 472 20.82 -13.53 11.07
CA ASP A 472 19.47 -13.33 10.54
C ASP A 472 18.57 -12.68 11.62
N ASN A 473 17.41 -12.21 11.21
CA ASN A 473 16.40 -11.67 12.11
C ASN A 473 15.46 -12.75 12.68
N SER A 474 15.86 -14.02 12.66
CA SER A 474 15.03 -15.14 13.14
C SER A 474 14.74 -15.08 14.64
N ALA A 475 15.53 -14.32 15.40
CA ALA A 475 15.27 -14.03 16.82
C ALA A 475 14.07 -13.08 17.02
N ASP A 476 13.86 -12.16 16.09
CA ASP A 476 12.82 -11.13 16.15
C ASP A 476 11.58 -11.49 15.32
N THR A 477 11.74 -12.40 14.37
CA THR A 477 10.68 -12.81 13.44
C THR A 477 10.39 -14.30 13.60
N TYR A 478 9.15 -14.60 13.95
CA TYR A 478 8.75 -15.98 14.20
C TYR A 478 7.46 -16.30 13.42
N CYS A 479 7.56 -17.24 12.48
CA CYS A 479 6.43 -17.80 11.77
C CYS A 479 6.61 -19.31 11.63
N ARG A 480 5.58 -20.09 12.02
CA ARG A 480 5.56 -21.53 11.79
C ARG A 480 4.29 -21.96 11.09
N VAL A 481 4.46 -22.84 10.11
CA VAL A 481 3.39 -23.44 9.33
C VAL A 481 3.52 -24.95 9.46
N ASN A 482 2.51 -25.62 10.00
CA ASN A 482 2.51 -27.07 10.24
C ASN A 482 3.72 -27.59 11.03
N GLY A 483 4.30 -26.77 11.89
CA GLY A 483 5.49 -27.09 12.67
C GLY A 483 6.82 -26.77 12.01
N ASN A 484 6.83 -26.47 10.71
CA ASN A 484 7.99 -25.98 9.96
C ASN A 484 8.09 -24.47 10.05
N ASN A 485 9.27 -23.95 9.78
CA ASN A 485 9.44 -22.52 9.60
C ASN A 485 8.74 -22.06 8.33
N GLY A 486 8.09 -20.92 8.38
CA GLY A 486 7.27 -20.46 7.28
C GLY A 486 7.19 -18.95 7.13
N VAL A 487 6.51 -18.54 6.09
CA VAL A 487 6.23 -17.14 5.76
C VAL A 487 4.76 -17.02 5.39
N VAL A 488 4.13 -15.91 5.78
CA VAL A 488 2.76 -15.59 5.39
C VAL A 488 2.79 -14.55 4.29
N LEU A 489 2.13 -14.82 3.18
CA LEU A 489 1.86 -13.86 2.12
C LEU A 489 0.42 -13.36 2.20
N THR A 490 0.26 -12.07 2.04
CA THR A 490 -1.02 -11.40 1.98
C THR A 490 -1.15 -10.75 0.61
N VAL A 491 -2.13 -11.19 -0.17
CA VAL A 491 -2.37 -10.73 -1.53
C VAL A 491 -3.54 -9.75 -1.54
N GLN A 492 -3.35 -8.57 -2.09
CA GLN A 492 -4.38 -7.55 -2.28
C GLN A 492 -4.71 -7.37 -3.74
N LYS A 493 -5.98 -7.13 -4.06
CA LYS A 493 -6.44 -6.87 -5.43
C LYS A 493 -6.45 -5.38 -5.78
N GLN A 494 -6.43 -5.10 -7.07
CA GLN A 494 -6.75 -3.78 -7.59
C GLN A 494 -8.26 -3.52 -7.52
N ASN A 495 -8.66 -2.30 -7.24
CA ASN A 495 -10.06 -1.95 -6.95
C ASN A 495 -11.07 -2.33 -8.06
N ASN A 496 -10.64 -2.46 -9.30
CA ASN A 496 -11.51 -2.70 -10.44
C ASN A 496 -11.59 -4.17 -10.87
N TYR A 497 -10.94 -5.05 -10.13
CA TYR A 497 -10.91 -6.48 -10.45
C TYR A 497 -11.86 -7.27 -9.55
N SER A 498 -12.39 -8.36 -10.09
CA SER A 498 -13.18 -9.34 -9.34
C SER A 498 -12.33 -10.03 -8.29
N THR A 499 -12.81 -10.07 -7.06
CA THR A 499 -12.13 -10.78 -5.97
C THR A 499 -12.00 -12.27 -6.27
N ALA A 500 -13.05 -12.89 -6.80
CA ALA A 500 -13.03 -14.30 -7.16
C ALA A 500 -12.04 -14.59 -8.30
N ASP A 501 -12.05 -13.79 -9.37
CA ASP A 501 -11.13 -13.97 -10.50
C ASP A 501 -9.66 -13.84 -10.09
N VAL A 502 -9.36 -12.85 -9.23
CA VAL A 502 -7.99 -12.65 -8.74
C VAL A 502 -7.58 -13.81 -7.83
N ALA A 503 -8.47 -14.26 -6.94
CA ALA A 503 -8.22 -15.42 -6.09
C ALA A 503 -7.91 -16.68 -6.91
N ASP A 504 -8.72 -16.95 -7.94
CA ASP A 504 -8.53 -18.10 -8.84
C ASP A 504 -7.20 -18.04 -9.60
N LYS A 505 -6.88 -16.88 -10.17
CA LYS A 505 -5.60 -16.65 -10.87
C LYS A 505 -4.41 -16.83 -9.95
N VAL A 506 -4.48 -16.28 -8.73
CA VAL A 506 -3.45 -16.42 -7.70
C VAL A 506 -3.33 -17.88 -7.28
N ALA A 507 -4.42 -18.58 -7.01
CA ALA A 507 -4.42 -19.99 -6.65
C ALA A 507 -3.83 -20.87 -7.79
N ALA A 508 -4.16 -20.60 -9.04
CA ALA A 508 -3.60 -21.27 -10.20
C ALA A 508 -2.09 -21.03 -10.33
N LYS A 509 -1.65 -19.79 -10.12
CA LYS A 509 -0.23 -19.42 -10.12
C LYS A 509 0.51 -20.10 -8.99
N MET A 510 -0.07 -20.15 -7.79
CA MET A 510 0.50 -20.84 -6.63
C MET A 510 0.71 -22.34 -6.90
N LYS A 511 -0.28 -23.01 -7.50
CA LYS A 511 -0.15 -24.42 -7.93
C LYS A 511 1.01 -24.62 -8.90
N THR A 512 1.23 -23.68 -9.80
CA THR A 512 2.35 -23.73 -10.76
C THR A 512 3.68 -23.55 -10.03
N LEU A 513 3.78 -22.53 -9.17
CA LEU A 513 4.99 -22.25 -8.39
C LEU A 513 5.38 -23.40 -7.46
N THR A 514 4.40 -24.11 -6.89
CA THR A 514 4.63 -25.31 -6.07
C THR A 514 5.19 -26.47 -6.89
N LYS A 515 4.73 -26.63 -8.13
CA LYS A 515 5.27 -27.65 -9.03
C LYS A 515 6.69 -27.36 -9.48
N GLU A 516 7.00 -26.09 -9.73
CA GLU A 516 8.33 -25.64 -10.15
C GLU A 516 9.37 -25.72 -9.02
N ASN A 517 8.96 -25.53 -7.77
CA ASN A 517 9.83 -25.52 -6.60
C ASN A 517 9.53 -26.71 -5.71
N LYS A 518 10.22 -27.83 -5.94
CA LYS A 518 10.01 -29.08 -5.21
C LYS A 518 10.36 -28.94 -3.71
N GLY A 519 9.43 -29.31 -2.85
CA GLY A 519 9.56 -29.20 -1.39
C GLY A 519 9.05 -27.87 -0.82
N PHE A 520 8.43 -27.06 -1.67
CA PHE A 520 7.70 -25.86 -1.28
C PHE A 520 6.22 -26.19 -1.14
N HIS A 521 5.63 -25.83 -0.01
CA HIS A 521 4.24 -26.08 0.32
C HIS A 521 3.54 -24.75 0.66
N TYR A 522 2.25 -24.73 0.47
CA TYR A 522 1.42 -23.60 0.89
C TYR A 522 0.09 -24.07 1.43
N VAL A 523 -0.46 -23.30 2.35
CA VAL A 523 -1.79 -23.47 2.92
C VAL A 523 -2.50 -22.13 2.91
N ASN A 524 -3.66 -22.06 2.27
CA ASN A 524 -4.47 -20.86 2.33
C ASN A 524 -5.12 -20.76 3.72
N ILE A 525 -4.76 -19.73 4.45
CA ILE A 525 -5.35 -19.37 5.75
C ILE A 525 -6.70 -18.69 5.50
N MET A 526 -6.73 -17.80 4.51
CA MET A 526 -7.91 -17.11 4.06
C MET A 526 -7.90 -17.06 2.53
N ASP A 527 -9.03 -17.41 1.94
CA ASP A 527 -9.24 -17.35 0.50
C ASP A 527 -10.65 -16.83 0.26
N GLN A 528 -10.73 -15.56 -0.12
CA GLN A 528 -12.04 -14.94 -0.38
C GLN A 528 -12.75 -15.57 -1.58
N GLY A 529 -12.00 -16.08 -2.57
CA GLY A 529 -12.57 -16.77 -3.73
C GLY A 529 -13.42 -17.97 -3.32
N VAL A 530 -12.89 -18.80 -2.42
CA VAL A 530 -13.63 -19.98 -1.89
C VAL A 530 -14.91 -19.57 -1.17
N TYR A 531 -14.88 -18.49 -0.39
CA TYR A 531 -16.08 -17.98 0.28
C TYR A 531 -17.10 -17.42 -0.71
N ILE A 532 -16.64 -16.68 -1.71
CA ILE A 532 -17.50 -16.12 -2.77
C ILE A 532 -18.16 -17.27 -3.54
N ASP A 533 -17.41 -18.27 -3.94
CA ASP A 533 -17.93 -19.42 -4.68
C ASP A 533 -18.95 -20.21 -3.86
N MET A 534 -18.66 -20.44 -2.58
CA MET A 534 -19.57 -21.13 -1.67
C MET A 534 -20.89 -20.38 -1.52
N VAL A 535 -20.81 -19.06 -1.28
CA VAL A 535 -21.99 -18.24 -1.08
C VAL A 535 -22.78 -18.07 -2.37
N THR A 536 -22.10 -17.75 -3.46
CA THR A 536 -22.71 -17.59 -4.80
C THR A 536 -23.35 -18.89 -5.25
N GLY A 537 -22.65 -20.01 -5.09
CA GLY A 537 -23.17 -21.34 -5.39
C GLY A 537 -24.42 -21.68 -4.57
N SER A 538 -24.38 -21.40 -3.26
CA SER A 538 -25.53 -21.63 -2.36
C SER A 538 -26.74 -20.78 -2.75
N VAL A 539 -26.55 -19.51 -3.06
CA VAL A 539 -27.64 -18.62 -3.45
C VAL A 539 -28.22 -19.03 -4.79
N ILE A 540 -27.39 -19.38 -5.80
CA ILE A 540 -27.85 -19.87 -7.08
C ILE A 540 -28.64 -21.18 -6.92
N GLN A 541 -28.14 -22.11 -6.10
CA GLN A 541 -28.85 -23.36 -5.81
C GLN A 541 -30.19 -23.12 -5.14
N ASN A 542 -30.25 -22.22 -4.16
CA ASN A 542 -31.49 -21.85 -3.48
C ASN A 542 -32.49 -21.17 -4.43
N LEU A 543 -31.99 -20.29 -5.30
CA LEU A 543 -32.79 -19.62 -6.32
C LEU A 543 -33.38 -20.64 -7.31
N LEU A 544 -32.59 -21.60 -7.77
CA LEU A 544 -33.06 -22.68 -8.64
C LEU A 544 -34.09 -23.58 -7.94
N MET A 545 -33.81 -23.98 -6.70
CA MET A 545 -34.75 -24.75 -5.89
C MET A 545 -36.05 -24.01 -5.67
N GLY A 546 -35.96 -22.71 -5.32
CA GLY A 546 -37.13 -21.84 -5.16
C GLY A 546 -37.92 -21.70 -6.46
N ALA A 547 -37.26 -21.51 -7.57
CA ALA A 547 -37.93 -21.46 -8.89
C ALA A 547 -38.63 -22.77 -9.24
N ILE A 548 -37.97 -23.92 -9.04
CA ILE A 548 -38.56 -25.24 -9.27
C ILE A 548 -39.78 -25.46 -8.38
N LEU A 549 -39.66 -25.13 -7.09
CA LEU A 549 -40.74 -25.24 -6.14
C LEU A 549 -41.92 -24.33 -6.52
N ALA A 550 -41.63 -23.09 -6.94
CA ALA A 550 -42.65 -22.15 -7.41
C ALA A 550 -43.41 -22.71 -8.64
N VAL A 551 -42.70 -23.25 -9.62
CA VAL A 551 -43.29 -23.88 -10.81
C VAL A 551 -44.12 -25.09 -10.43
N PHE A 552 -43.67 -25.91 -9.47
CA PHE A 552 -44.39 -27.07 -8.97
C PHE A 552 -45.71 -26.66 -8.29
N ILE A 553 -45.64 -25.65 -7.42
CA ILE A 553 -46.84 -25.11 -6.73
C ILE A 553 -47.80 -24.53 -7.75
N LEU A 554 -47.29 -23.77 -8.74
CA LEU A 554 -48.13 -23.21 -9.81
C LEU A 554 -48.83 -24.30 -10.63
N LEU A 555 -48.14 -25.37 -10.95
CA LEU A 555 -48.71 -26.51 -11.66
C LEU A 555 -49.87 -27.15 -10.86
N LEU A 556 -49.70 -27.24 -9.54
CA LEU A 556 -50.70 -27.82 -8.64
C LEU A 556 -51.96 -26.94 -8.52
N PHE A 557 -51.76 -25.60 -8.49
CA PHE A 557 -52.86 -24.64 -8.36
C PHE A 557 -53.59 -24.37 -9.68
N LEU A 558 -52.85 -24.12 -10.76
CA LEU A 558 -53.39 -23.79 -12.09
C LEU A 558 -53.97 -25.03 -12.80
N LYS A 559 -53.51 -26.23 -12.43
CA LYS A 559 -53.94 -27.53 -13.04
C LYS A 559 -53.85 -27.55 -14.57
N ASP A 560 -53.08 -26.64 -15.15
CA ASP A 560 -52.87 -26.53 -16.61
C ASP A 560 -51.38 -26.27 -16.84
N VAL A 561 -50.80 -27.12 -17.68
CA VAL A 561 -49.35 -27.07 -17.98
C VAL A 561 -48.98 -25.86 -18.85
N ARG A 562 -49.89 -25.41 -19.73
CA ARG A 562 -49.59 -24.33 -20.69
C ARG A 562 -49.35 -22.97 -19.99
N PRO A 563 -50.24 -22.48 -19.13
CA PRO A 563 -49.98 -21.25 -18.36
C PRO A 563 -48.76 -21.39 -17.45
N THR A 564 -48.59 -22.55 -16.85
CA THR A 564 -47.44 -22.82 -15.96
C THR A 564 -46.10 -22.71 -16.70
N ILE A 565 -45.99 -23.24 -17.93
CA ILE A 565 -44.78 -23.10 -18.72
C ILE A 565 -44.47 -21.63 -19.07
N VAL A 566 -45.51 -20.85 -19.39
CA VAL A 566 -45.32 -19.43 -19.72
C VAL A 566 -44.78 -18.67 -18.51
N ILE A 567 -45.32 -18.91 -17.29
CA ILE A 567 -44.85 -18.32 -16.05
C ILE A 567 -43.43 -18.84 -15.74
N ALA A 568 -43.22 -20.14 -15.89
CA ALA A 568 -41.90 -20.75 -15.69
C ALA A 568 -40.80 -20.16 -16.60
N CYS A 569 -41.15 -19.81 -17.85
CA CYS A 569 -40.25 -19.13 -18.75
C CYS A 569 -39.99 -17.64 -18.39
N SER A 570 -40.97 -16.99 -17.75
CA SER A 570 -40.82 -15.60 -17.35
C SER A 570 -39.80 -15.40 -16.23
N ILE A 571 -39.64 -16.40 -15.34
CA ILE A 571 -38.69 -16.36 -14.22
C ILE A 571 -37.24 -16.20 -14.73
N PRO A 572 -36.69 -17.14 -15.51
CA PRO A 572 -35.32 -17.02 -15.98
C PRO A 572 -35.11 -15.79 -16.88
N LEU A 573 -36.10 -15.43 -17.69
CA LEU A 573 -36.00 -14.24 -18.54
C LEU A 573 -35.88 -12.97 -17.70
N SER A 574 -36.63 -12.87 -16.62
CA SER A 574 -36.59 -11.73 -15.71
C SER A 574 -35.26 -11.67 -14.95
N VAL A 575 -34.74 -12.81 -14.50
CA VAL A 575 -33.41 -12.91 -13.87
C VAL A 575 -32.32 -12.46 -14.83
N ILE A 576 -32.34 -13.00 -16.07
CA ILE A 576 -31.38 -12.63 -17.11
C ILE A 576 -31.44 -11.13 -17.40
N PHE A 577 -32.64 -10.56 -17.48
CA PHE A 577 -32.79 -9.13 -17.69
C PHE A 577 -32.25 -8.30 -16.51
N ALA A 578 -32.50 -8.75 -15.27
CA ALA A 578 -31.95 -8.12 -14.08
C ALA A 578 -30.39 -8.16 -14.08
N VAL A 579 -29.81 -9.32 -14.45
CA VAL A 579 -28.36 -9.46 -14.58
C VAL A 579 -27.79 -8.51 -15.66
N VAL A 580 -28.49 -8.37 -16.81
CA VAL A 580 -28.10 -7.37 -17.83
C VAL A 580 -28.08 -5.96 -17.23
N LEU A 581 -29.11 -5.59 -16.50
CA LEU A 581 -29.18 -4.28 -15.85
C LEU A 581 -28.05 -4.10 -14.83
N MET A 582 -27.82 -5.09 -13.98
CA MET A 582 -26.73 -5.07 -13.01
C MET A 582 -25.38 -4.87 -13.69
N TYR A 583 -25.10 -5.60 -14.77
CA TYR A 583 -23.85 -5.47 -15.53
C TYR A 583 -23.65 -4.05 -16.04
N PHE A 584 -24.66 -3.48 -16.66
CA PHE A 584 -24.57 -2.14 -17.23
C PHE A 584 -24.60 -1.01 -16.17
N THR A 585 -25.01 -1.33 -14.95
CA THR A 585 -24.95 -0.40 -13.80
C THR A 585 -23.67 -0.54 -13.00
N GLY A 586 -22.84 -1.55 -13.29
CA GLY A 586 -21.61 -1.85 -12.56
C GLY A 586 -21.87 -2.45 -11.18
N ILE A 587 -23.04 -3.01 -10.93
CA ILE A 587 -23.33 -3.75 -9.70
C ILE A 587 -22.64 -5.11 -9.81
N THR A 588 -21.80 -5.45 -8.83
CA THR A 588 -21.11 -6.74 -8.78
C THR A 588 -22.06 -7.86 -8.33
N LEU A 589 -21.73 -9.09 -8.71
CA LEU A 589 -22.37 -10.27 -8.12
C LEU A 589 -21.82 -10.46 -6.70
N ASN A 590 -22.62 -10.16 -5.72
CA ASN A 590 -22.27 -10.28 -4.31
C ASN A 590 -23.45 -10.81 -3.51
N VAL A 591 -23.23 -11.11 -2.23
CA VAL A 591 -24.26 -11.68 -1.34
C VAL A 591 -25.54 -10.84 -1.34
N ILE A 592 -25.39 -9.52 -1.31
CA ILE A 592 -26.53 -8.59 -1.19
C ILE A 592 -27.30 -8.52 -2.52
N SER A 593 -26.58 -8.35 -3.64
CA SER A 593 -27.21 -8.25 -4.96
C SER A 593 -27.91 -9.54 -5.36
N LEU A 594 -27.30 -10.70 -5.07
CA LEU A 594 -27.90 -12.01 -5.33
C LEU A 594 -29.11 -12.27 -4.43
N SER A 595 -29.07 -11.87 -3.16
CA SER A 595 -30.20 -11.97 -2.25
C SER A 595 -31.36 -11.07 -2.69
N GLY A 596 -31.05 -9.85 -3.14
CA GLY A 596 -32.04 -8.94 -3.73
C GLY A 596 -32.66 -9.52 -5.01
N LEU A 597 -31.86 -10.17 -5.85
CA LEU A 597 -32.34 -10.83 -7.06
C LEU A 597 -33.27 -12.01 -6.71
N ALA A 598 -32.93 -12.81 -5.72
CA ALA A 598 -33.77 -13.91 -5.24
C ALA A 598 -35.11 -13.42 -4.71
N LEU A 599 -35.12 -12.34 -3.94
CA LEU A 599 -36.36 -11.71 -3.45
C LEU A 599 -37.20 -11.15 -4.61
N GLY A 600 -36.52 -10.47 -5.58
CA GLY A 600 -37.17 -9.90 -6.75
C GLY A 600 -37.86 -10.94 -7.64
N VAL A 601 -37.28 -12.13 -7.77
CA VAL A 601 -37.87 -13.25 -8.53
C VAL A 601 -39.24 -13.63 -7.95
N GLY A 602 -39.37 -13.72 -6.61
CA GLY A 602 -40.63 -14.01 -5.96
C GLY A 602 -41.73 -13.00 -6.33
N MET A 603 -41.38 -11.72 -6.32
CA MET A 603 -42.32 -10.64 -6.68
C MET A 603 -42.71 -10.63 -8.16
N LEU A 604 -41.75 -11.00 -9.05
CA LEU A 604 -42.01 -11.04 -10.51
C LEU A 604 -42.91 -12.18 -10.91
N VAL A 605 -42.83 -13.32 -10.22
CA VAL A 605 -43.72 -14.47 -10.44
C VAL A 605 -45.19 -14.10 -10.19
N ASP A 606 -45.44 -13.36 -9.10
CA ASP A 606 -46.78 -12.93 -8.75
C ASP A 606 -47.40 -12.03 -9.83
N ASN A 607 -46.66 -11.06 -10.33
CA ASN A 607 -47.14 -10.22 -11.44
C ASN A 607 -47.45 -11.03 -12.71
N SER A 608 -46.66 -12.04 -13.00
CA SER A 608 -46.91 -12.93 -14.15
C SER A 608 -48.14 -13.77 -13.97
N ILE A 609 -48.43 -14.23 -12.74
CA ILE A 609 -49.62 -14.99 -12.39
C ILE A 609 -50.87 -14.15 -12.64
N VAL A 610 -50.89 -12.93 -12.10
CA VAL A 610 -52.06 -12.02 -12.22
C VAL A 610 -52.40 -11.73 -13.68
N VAL A 611 -51.37 -11.47 -14.51
CA VAL A 611 -51.58 -11.21 -15.95
C VAL A 611 -52.16 -12.43 -16.66
N ILE A 612 -51.62 -13.61 -16.41
CA ILE A 612 -52.07 -14.85 -17.05
C ILE A 612 -53.48 -15.24 -16.59
N GLU A 613 -53.74 -15.10 -15.29
CA GLU A 613 -55.04 -15.35 -14.71
C GLU A 613 -56.11 -14.43 -15.34
N ASN A 614 -55.80 -13.15 -15.50
CA ASN A 614 -56.68 -12.20 -16.17
C ASN A 614 -56.97 -12.57 -17.61
N ILE A 615 -55.92 -12.96 -18.38
CA ILE A 615 -56.08 -13.44 -19.75
C ILE A 615 -56.95 -14.70 -19.78
N TYR A 616 -56.72 -15.64 -18.86
CA TYR A 616 -57.48 -16.88 -18.76
C TYR A 616 -58.94 -16.62 -18.41
N ARG A 617 -59.23 -15.70 -17.47
CA ARG A 617 -60.57 -15.27 -17.12
C ARG A 617 -61.31 -14.66 -18.32
N LEU A 618 -60.71 -13.70 -19.03
CA LEU A 618 -61.25 -13.06 -20.19
C LEU A 618 -61.54 -14.08 -21.32
N ARG A 619 -60.63 -15.03 -21.53
CA ARG A 619 -60.85 -16.14 -22.46
C ARG A 619 -62.03 -17.03 -22.10
N LYS A 620 -62.22 -17.30 -20.83
CA LYS A 620 -63.33 -18.08 -20.31
C LYS A 620 -64.67 -17.34 -20.50
N GLU A 621 -64.64 -16.01 -20.46
CA GLU A 621 -65.77 -15.12 -20.78
C GLU A 621 -66.06 -14.98 -22.30
N GLY A 622 -65.28 -15.66 -23.16
CA GLY A 622 -65.50 -15.68 -24.58
C GLY A 622 -64.72 -14.64 -25.39
N VAL A 623 -63.85 -13.88 -24.76
CA VAL A 623 -63.01 -12.86 -25.45
C VAL A 623 -61.99 -13.55 -26.36
N PRO A 624 -61.85 -13.11 -27.60
CA PRO A 624 -60.86 -13.67 -28.53
C PRO A 624 -59.42 -13.55 -28.00
N VAL A 625 -58.54 -14.53 -28.28
CA VAL A 625 -57.14 -14.59 -27.79
C VAL A 625 -56.38 -13.31 -28.03
N LYS A 626 -56.62 -12.61 -29.14
CA LYS A 626 -55.93 -11.36 -29.49
C LYS A 626 -56.43 -10.13 -28.72
N GLU A 627 -57.61 -10.22 -28.11
CA GLU A 627 -58.26 -9.11 -27.39
C GLU A 627 -58.16 -9.30 -25.86
N ALA A 628 -58.09 -10.54 -25.41
CA ALA A 628 -57.86 -10.90 -24.00
C ALA A 628 -56.44 -10.58 -23.54
#